data_f47431cba960a536db747d701c627ef4
#
_entry.id   f47431cba960a536db747d701c627ef4
#
_cell.length_a   1.000
_cell.length_b   1.000
_cell.length_c   1.000
_cell.angle_alpha   90.00
_cell.angle_beta   90.00
_cell.angle_gamma   90.00
#
_symmetry.space_group_name_H-M   'P 1'
#
loop_
_entity.id
_entity.type
_entity.pdbx_description
1 polymer ?
#
loop_
_entity_poly.entity_id
_entity_poly.type
_entity_poly.pdbx_seq_one_letter_code
_entity_poly.pdbx_strand_id
1 'polypeptide(L)'
;MHDYCVISLSDLLTPWDQIAKRLVCAAEGDSVIILYNPGSKRRRGHLRRACEILLERKHPETVCGWVRNVGREGSEVRILSLQALKETEVDMFTTVFIGSSTTQKIGRWMVTPRGYENK
;
A
#
# COMPACT_ATOMS: atom_id res chain seq x y z
N MET A 1 11.66 7.94 -14.46
CA MET A 1 11.46 6.61 -13.87
C MET A 1 10.81 6.75 -12.52
N HIS A 2 9.83 5.94 -12.25
CA HIS A 2 9.16 5.97 -10.96
C HIS A 2 9.65 4.83 -10.11
N ASP A 3 10.02 5.16 -8.90
CA ASP A 3 10.50 4.17 -7.95
C ASP A 3 9.34 3.62 -7.13
N TYR A 4 9.54 2.43 -6.63
CA TYR A 4 8.63 1.84 -5.68
C TYR A 4 9.41 1.23 -4.52
N CYS A 5 8.76 1.17 -3.36
CA CYS A 5 9.34 0.63 -2.15
C CYS A 5 8.53 -0.57 -1.69
N VAL A 6 9.21 -1.66 -1.35
CA VAL A 6 8.57 -2.86 -0.82
C VAL A 6 8.88 -2.91 0.67
N ILE A 7 7.82 -2.89 1.49
CA ILE A 7 7.96 -2.80 2.95
C ILE A 7 7.15 -3.90 3.61
N SER A 8 7.79 -4.65 4.50
CA SER A 8 7.09 -5.61 5.34
C SER A 8 6.48 -4.89 6.56
N LEU A 9 5.22 -5.17 6.85
CA LEU A 9 4.56 -4.66 8.05
C LEU A 9 4.71 -5.60 9.24
N SER A 10 5.49 -6.67 9.10
CA SER A 10 5.75 -7.58 10.22
C SER A 10 6.76 -6.95 11.17
N ASP A 11 6.40 -6.87 12.45
CA ASP A 11 7.29 -6.35 13.49
C ASP A 11 7.96 -7.44 14.32
N LEU A 12 7.95 -8.68 13.82
CA LEU A 12 8.56 -9.81 14.53
C LEU A 12 10.08 -9.66 14.63
N LEU A 13 10.73 -9.20 13.56
CA LEU A 13 12.18 -9.05 13.51
C LEU A 13 12.61 -7.58 13.36
N THR A 14 11.69 -6.71 13.00
CA THR A 14 11.98 -5.29 12.78
C THR A 14 11.08 -4.46 13.68
N PRO A 15 11.65 -3.57 14.53
CA PRO A 15 10.82 -2.72 15.39
C PRO A 15 9.88 -1.86 14.57
N TRP A 16 8.68 -1.62 15.11
CA TRP A 16 7.68 -0.81 14.42
C TRP A 16 8.19 0.60 14.08
N ASP A 17 9.04 1.17 14.94
CA ASP A 17 9.60 2.50 14.69
C ASP A 17 10.37 2.57 13.36
N GLN A 18 11.08 1.50 13.02
CA GLN A 18 11.79 1.44 11.74
C GLN A 18 10.83 1.28 10.57
N ILE A 19 9.78 0.49 10.76
CA ILE A 19 8.74 0.33 9.73
C ILE A 19 8.08 1.67 9.47
N ALA A 20 7.70 2.38 10.52
CA ALA A 20 7.08 3.70 10.41
C ALA A 20 7.98 4.68 9.68
N LYS A 21 9.28 4.68 9.99
CA LYS A 21 10.25 5.56 9.33
C LYS A 21 10.36 5.26 7.84
N ARG A 22 10.34 3.98 7.47
CA ARG A 22 10.37 3.59 6.05
C ARG A 22 9.14 4.06 5.31
N LEU A 23 7.96 3.97 5.95
CA LEU A 23 6.72 4.45 5.37
C LEU A 23 6.77 5.96 5.14
N VAL A 24 7.27 6.70 6.11
CA VAL A 24 7.40 8.16 6.00
C VAL A 24 8.33 8.53 4.84
N CYS A 25 9.49 7.89 4.78
CA CYS A 25 10.47 8.17 3.72
C CYS A 25 9.90 7.87 2.33
N ALA A 26 9.20 6.75 2.19
CA ALA A 26 8.59 6.37 0.91
C ALA A 26 7.49 7.36 0.52
N ALA A 27 6.70 7.82 1.48
CA ALA A 27 5.64 8.78 1.21
C ALA A 27 6.21 10.15 0.81
N GLU A 28 7.26 10.60 1.50
CA GLU A 28 7.90 11.87 1.18
C GLU A 28 8.58 11.85 -0.19
N GLY A 29 9.09 10.69 -0.60
CA GLY A 29 9.66 10.52 -1.94
C GLY A 29 8.63 10.28 -3.02
N ASP A 30 7.36 10.24 -2.67
CA ASP A 30 6.25 9.98 -3.59
C ASP A 30 6.40 8.67 -4.36
N SER A 31 6.96 7.65 -3.71
CA SER A 31 7.10 6.32 -4.28
C SER A 31 5.78 5.57 -4.27
N VAL A 32 5.62 4.63 -5.21
CA VAL A 32 4.59 3.61 -5.08
C VAL A 32 5.05 2.67 -3.97
N ILE A 33 4.17 2.34 -3.05
CA ILE A 33 4.52 1.54 -1.88
C ILE A 33 3.81 0.19 -1.97
N ILE A 34 4.58 -0.89 -1.81
CA ILE A 34 4.05 -2.24 -1.79
C ILE A 34 4.25 -2.77 -0.38
N LEU A 35 3.14 -3.11 0.28
CA LEU A 35 3.16 -3.62 1.63
C LEU A 35 2.82 -5.10 1.63
N TYR A 36 3.63 -5.90 2.29
CA TYR A 36 3.37 -7.31 2.48
C TYR A 36 3.35 -7.63 3.98
N ASN A 37 2.81 -8.79 4.34
CA ASN A 37 2.51 -9.13 5.73
C ASN A 37 1.69 -8.05 6.43
N PRO A 38 0.59 -7.56 5.81
CA PRO A 38 -0.12 -6.39 6.33
C PRO A 38 -0.98 -6.71 7.55
N GLY A 39 -1.20 -7.99 7.84
CA GLY A 39 -1.98 -8.36 9.00
C GLY A 39 -1.98 -9.85 9.25
N SER A 40 -2.32 -10.21 10.48
CA SER A 40 -2.55 -11.58 10.91
C SER A 40 -3.36 -11.49 12.19
N LYS A 41 -3.73 -12.63 12.78
CA LYS A 41 -4.44 -12.62 14.06
C LYS A 41 -3.65 -11.89 15.16
N ARG A 42 -2.31 -11.94 15.08
CA ARG A 42 -1.44 -11.29 16.06
C ARG A 42 -1.05 -9.87 15.69
N ARG A 43 -1.30 -9.48 14.43
CA ARG A 43 -0.88 -8.16 13.92
C ARG A 43 -2.07 -7.38 13.39
N ARG A 44 -3.17 -7.43 14.14
CA ARG A 44 -4.34 -6.63 13.80
C ARG A 44 -4.00 -5.16 13.93
N GLY A 45 -4.47 -4.37 12.99
CA GLY A 45 -4.29 -2.94 13.03
C GLY A 45 -2.98 -2.43 12.43
N HIS A 46 -2.06 -3.29 12.00
CA HIS A 46 -0.82 -2.83 11.37
C HIS A 46 -1.10 -2.06 10.09
N LEU A 47 -2.00 -2.55 9.24
CA LEU A 47 -2.37 -1.83 8.02
C LEU A 47 -3.01 -0.49 8.36
N ARG A 48 -3.90 -0.47 9.35
CA ARG A 48 -4.53 0.78 9.78
C ARG A 48 -3.50 1.79 10.27
N ARG A 49 -2.56 1.36 11.09
CA ARG A 49 -1.48 2.23 11.58
C ARG A 49 -0.62 2.75 10.43
N ALA A 50 -0.30 1.88 9.46
CA ALA A 50 0.46 2.29 8.28
C ALA A 50 -0.31 3.34 7.48
N CYS A 51 -1.60 3.13 7.27
CA CYS A 51 -2.43 4.10 6.55
C CYS A 51 -2.53 5.43 7.28
N GLU A 52 -2.62 5.40 8.61
CA GLU A 52 -2.65 6.63 9.41
C GLU A 52 -1.36 7.44 9.21
N ILE A 53 -0.22 6.76 9.18
CA ILE A 53 1.07 7.42 8.93
C ILE A 53 1.08 8.02 7.51
N LEU A 54 0.61 7.26 6.53
CA LEU A 54 0.62 7.70 5.14
C LEU A 54 -0.36 8.85 4.89
N LEU A 55 -1.50 8.86 5.59
CA LEU A 55 -2.50 9.91 5.44
C LEU A 55 -2.02 11.28 5.93
N GLU A 56 -0.98 11.32 6.76
CA GLU A 56 -0.36 12.58 7.18
C GLU A 56 0.41 13.23 6.03
N ARG A 57 0.76 12.47 4.99
CA ARG A 57 1.61 12.93 3.89
C ARG A 57 1.01 12.76 2.52
N LYS A 58 0.01 11.89 2.38
CA LYS A 58 -0.64 11.60 1.12
C LYS A 58 -2.10 12.01 1.18
N HIS A 59 -2.66 12.32 0.01
CA HIS A 59 -4.08 12.67 -0.09
C HIS A 59 -4.95 11.45 0.25
N PRO A 60 -6.07 11.63 0.97
CA PRO A 60 -6.98 10.53 1.28
C PRO A 60 -7.52 9.80 0.06
N GLU A 61 -7.61 10.47 -1.07
CA GLU A 61 -8.09 9.87 -2.32
C GLU A 61 -6.99 9.20 -3.13
N THR A 62 -5.76 9.11 -2.59
CA THR A 62 -4.67 8.39 -3.25
C THR A 62 -5.13 7.01 -3.68
N VAL A 63 -4.86 6.64 -4.93
CA VAL A 63 -5.28 5.36 -5.48
C VAL A 63 -4.46 4.24 -4.86
N CYS A 64 -5.14 3.28 -4.28
CA CYS A 64 -4.55 2.11 -3.66
C CYS A 64 -5.22 0.85 -4.17
N GLY A 65 -4.67 -0.28 -3.83
CA GLY A 65 -5.26 -1.56 -4.18
C GLY A 65 -4.71 -2.66 -3.31
N TRP A 66 -5.37 -3.80 -3.33
CA TRP A 66 -4.83 -5.00 -2.70
C TRP A 66 -5.15 -6.21 -3.56
N VAL A 67 -4.28 -7.20 -3.45
CA VAL A 67 -4.44 -8.51 -4.10
C VAL A 67 -4.34 -9.56 -3.02
N ARG A 68 -5.36 -10.39 -2.91
CA ARG A 68 -5.35 -11.51 -1.97
C ARG A 68 -5.32 -12.82 -2.73
N ASN A 69 -4.37 -13.67 -2.38
CA ASN A 69 -4.25 -14.98 -2.96
C ASN A 69 -5.27 -15.91 -2.28
N VAL A 70 -6.24 -16.39 -3.04
CA VAL A 70 -7.28 -17.30 -2.53
C VAL A 70 -7.04 -18.74 -2.96
N GLY A 71 -5.79 -19.09 -3.24
CA GLY A 71 -5.37 -20.44 -3.57
C GLY A 71 -5.66 -20.81 -5.01
N ARG A 72 -6.21 -22.01 -5.23
CA ARG A 72 -6.46 -22.53 -6.57
C ARG A 72 -7.54 -21.80 -7.34
N GLU A 73 -8.37 -21.04 -6.64
CA GLU A 73 -9.47 -20.31 -7.25
C GLU A 73 -9.02 -18.96 -7.82
N GLY A 74 -7.75 -18.63 -7.68
CA GLY A 74 -7.20 -17.41 -8.21
C GLY A 74 -6.99 -16.35 -7.15
N SER A 75 -7.11 -15.09 -7.56
CA SER A 75 -6.84 -13.95 -6.68
C SER A 75 -8.03 -13.00 -6.66
N GLU A 76 -8.26 -12.41 -5.49
CA GLU A 76 -9.18 -11.29 -5.38
C GLU A 76 -8.37 -10.01 -5.51
N VAL A 77 -8.91 -9.05 -6.26
CA VAL A 77 -8.27 -7.75 -6.49
C VAL A 77 -9.29 -6.66 -6.23
N ARG A 78 -8.87 -5.63 -5.51
CA ARG A 78 -9.72 -4.47 -5.30
C ARG A 78 -8.88 -3.19 -5.38
N ILE A 79 -9.45 -2.16 -6.00
CA ILE A 79 -8.85 -0.82 -6.07
C ILE A 79 -9.74 0.12 -5.28
N LEU A 80 -9.13 0.91 -4.39
CA LEU A 80 -9.86 1.80 -3.49
C LEU A 80 -8.95 2.98 -3.11
N SER A 81 -9.51 3.95 -2.38
CA SER A 81 -8.73 5.08 -1.91
C SER A 81 -7.92 4.70 -0.66
N LEU A 82 -6.92 5.52 -0.35
CA LEU A 82 -6.13 5.34 0.88
C LEU A 82 -7.02 5.43 2.12
N GLN A 83 -7.98 6.34 2.10
CA GLN A 83 -8.94 6.49 3.20
C GLN A 83 -9.76 5.19 3.40
N ALA A 84 -10.22 4.59 2.32
CA ALA A 84 -10.97 3.34 2.38
C ALA A 84 -10.08 2.16 2.78
N LEU A 85 -8.82 2.16 2.33
CA LEU A 85 -7.86 1.12 2.69
C LEU A 85 -7.63 1.06 4.20
N LYS A 86 -7.61 2.22 4.85
CA LYS A 86 -7.44 2.31 6.30
C LYS A 86 -8.48 1.49 7.05
N GLU A 87 -9.69 1.41 6.52
CA GLU A 87 -10.80 0.70 7.15
C GLU A 87 -10.93 -0.76 6.67
N THR A 88 -10.00 -1.22 5.85
CA THR A 88 -10.05 -2.56 5.27
C THR A 88 -9.34 -3.56 6.18
N GLU A 89 -9.97 -4.71 6.40
CA GLU A 89 -9.31 -5.82 7.08
C GLU A 89 -8.62 -6.69 6.03
N VAL A 90 -7.41 -7.10 6.33
CA VAL A 90 -6.58 -7.91 5.44
C VAL A 90 -5.95 -9.04 6.22
N ASP A 91 -5.51 -10.07 5.50
CA ASP A 91 -4.84 -11.22 6.09
C ASP A 91 -3.40 -11.33 5.57
N MET A 92 -2.69 -12.37 6.03
CA MET A 92 -1.29 -12.58 5.66
C MET A 92 -1.08 -12.91 4.17
N PHE A 93 -2.16 -13.23 3.46
CA PHE A 93 -2.09 -13.58 2.04
C PHE A 93 -2.37 -12.37 1.13
N THR A 94 -2.50 -11.21 1.72
CA THR A 94 -2.82 -9.97 1.01
C THR A 94 -1.55 -9.17 0.76
N THR A 95 -1.39 -8.65 -0.46
CA THR A 95 -0.37 -7.67 -0.80
C THR A 95 -1.08 -6.37 -1.10
N VAL A 96 -0.61 -5.29 -0.50
CA VAL A 96 -1.24 -3.97 -0.60
C VAL A 96 -0.35 -3.05 -1.44
N PHE A 97 -0.99 -2.29 -2.33
CA PHE A 97 -0.31 -1.34 -3.21
C PHE A 97 -0.84 0.06 -2.92
N ILE A 98 0.06 0.99 -2.63
CA ILE A 98 -0.31 2.38 -2.37
C ILE A 98 0.33 3.22 -3.46
N GLY A 99 -0.49 3.92 -4.23
CA GLY A 99 -0.02 4.68 -5.37
C GLY A 99 0.77 5.93 -5.00
N SER A 100 1.45 6.47 -5.99
CA SER A 100 2.07 7.79 -5.90
C SER A 100 1.02 8.86 -6.18
N SER A 101 1.42 10.13 -6.15
CA SER A 101 0.51 11.25 -6.46
C SER A 101 0.01 11.19 -7.90
N THR A 102 0.71 10.48 -8.79
CA THR A 102 0.34 10.37 -10.21
C THR A 102 -0.38 9.07 -10.56
N THR A 103 -0.53 8.16 -9.61
CA THR A 103 -1.22 6.90 -9.86
C THR A 103 -2.70 7.15 -10.10
N GLN A 104 -3.25 6.51 -11.13
CA GLN A 104 -4.64 6.65 -11.52
C GLN A 104 -5.33 5.30 -11.54
N LYS A 105 -6.64 5.31 -11.27
CA LYS A 105 -7.48 4.15 -11.49
C LYS A 105 -8.06 4.25 -12.89
N ILE A 106 -7.73 3.28 -13.74
CA ILE A 106 -8.25 3.19 -15.10
C ILE A 106 -8.98 1.86 -15.22
N GLY A 107 -10.32 1.92 -15.22
CA GLY A 107 -11.14 0.72 -15.18
C GLY A 107 -10.88 -0.04 -13.88
N ARG A 108 -10.36 -1.26 -13.99
CA ARG A 108 -10.00 -2.09 -12.86
C ARG A 108 -8.49 -2.09 -12.58
N TRP A 109 -7.75 -1.14 -13.17
CA TRP A 109 -6.29 -1.12 -13.07
C TRP A 109 -5.81 0.11 -12.34
N MET A 110 -4.72 -0.03 -11.60
CA MET A 110 -3.94 1.07 -11.09
C MET A 110 -2.81 1.34 -12.09
N VAL A 111 -2.69 2.57 -12.54
CA VAL A 111 -1.65 2.93 -13.50
C VAL A 111 -0.85 4.12 -12.98
N THR A 112 0.47 3.98 -12.95
CA THR A 112 1.37 5.07 -12.60
C THR A 112 2.14 5.44 -13.86
N PRO A 113 1.91 6.64 -14.42
CA PRO A 113 2.62 7.08 -15.62
C PRO A 113 4.13 7.17 -15.38
N ARG A 114 4.89 6.86 -16.41
CA ARG A 114 6.36 6.88 -16.32
C ARG A 114 6.98 8.26 -16.47
N GLY A 115 6.18 9.27 -16.69
CA GLY A 115 6.69 10.62 -16.83
C GLY A 115 7.12 11.00 -18.23
N TYR A 116 7.75 10.12 -19.01
CA TYR A 116 8.11 10.47 -20.38
C TYR A 116 6.93 10.40 -21.35
N GLU A 117 5.79 10.00 -20.88
CA GLU A 117 4.56 10.01 -21.68
C GLU A 117 4.03 11.43 -21.90
N ASN A 118 4.60 12.39 -21.18
CA ASN A 118 4.21 13.79 -21.25
C ASN A 118 5.15 14.65 -22.11
N LYS A 119 6.01 14.01 -22.86
CA LYS A 119 6.97 14.74 -23.71
C LYS A 119 6.43 14.98 -25.12
#